data_c11f4d072ed0dd8c003e0f226f04823e
#
_entry.id   c11f4d072ed0dd8c003e0f226f04823e
#
_cell.length_a   1.000
_cell.length_b   1.000
_cell.length_c   1.000
_cell.angle_alpha   90.00
_cell.angle_beta   90.00
_cell.angle_gamma   90.00
#
_symmetry.space_group_name_H-M   'P 1'
#
loop_
_entity.id
_entity.type
_entity.pdbx_description
1 polymer ?
#
loop_
_entity_poly.entity_id
_entity_poly.type
_entity_poly.pdbx_seq_one_letter_code
_entity_poly.pdbx_strand_id
1 'polypeptide(L)'
;NRLQASPQRDGIKQRLARLARDTAEARTLSHLAMDSDSQRRMRDIEPTWAQLQAEVTAVDKQLTQVAEALQEDFNRLNTMQKAWEGAQAAEEIKASPQVIRTRVQEVLNQIQDTRKAASKIRSGIFDLQAQSSKLQATISSEQALLKNTLTASIDSLFKTDSPALFGASNAESTDGSTLTGLARLRSDGHAI
;
A
#
# COMPACT_ATOMS: atom_id res chain seq x y z
N ASN A 1 26.71 -9.12 -17.19
CA ASN A 1 26.66 -9.70 -15.83
C ASN A 1 25.51 -9.20 -14.93
N ARG A 2 24.61 -8.31 -15.41
CA ARG A 2 23.40 -7.88 -14.66
C ARG A 2 22.21 -8.85 -14.81
N LEU A 3 22.26 -9.80 -15.75
CA LEU A 3 21.28 -10.88 -15.88
C LEU A 3 21.33 -11.92 -14.73
N GLN A 4 22.25 -11.75 -13.76
CA GLN A 4 22.26 -12.48 -12.50
C GLN A 4 21.25 -11.88 -11.48
N ALA A 5 20.14 -11.35 -11.95
CA ALA A 5 19.03 -10.90 -11.10
C ALA A 5 18.31 -12.03 -10.36
N SER A 6 18.72 -13.30 -10.56
CA SER A 6 18.07 -14.43 -9.91
C SER A 6 18.19 -14.40 -8.38
N PRO A 7 19.34 -14.17 -7.72
CA PRO A 7 19.43 -14.17 -6.27
C PRO A 7 18.69 -12.99 -5.63
N GLN A 8 18.72 -11.80 -6.27
CA GLN A 8 17.99 -10.63 -5.78
C GLN A 8 16.47 -10.83 -5.90
N ARG A 9 15.99 -11.36 -7.02
CA ARG A 9 14.59 -11.69 -7.25
C ARG A 9 14.10 -12.74 -6.25
N ASP A 10 14.88 -13.78 -6.00
CA ASP A 10 14.51 -14.84 -5.06
C ASP A 10 14.48 -14.31 -3.62
N GLY A 11 15.38 -13.39 -3.26
CA GLY A 11 15.34 -12.66 -2.00
C GLY A 11 14.07 -11.82 -1.83
N ILE A 12 13.66 -11.08 -2.87
CA ILE A 12 12.42 -10.30 -2.88
C ILE A 12 11.21 -11.23 -2.75
N LYS A 13 11.17 -12.34 -3.49
CA LYS A 13 10.10 -13.33 -3.41
C LYS A 13 9.95 -13.91 -2.00
N GLN A 14 11.06 -14.25 -1.36
CA GLN A 14 11.06 -14.74 0.02
C GLN A 14 10.56 -13.67 1.01
N ARG A 15 10.96 -12.40 0.83
CA ARG A 15 10.46 -11.29 1.64
C ARG A 15 8.96 -11.10 1.48
N LEU A 16 8.44 -11.10 0.26
CA LEU A 16 6.99 -11.00 0.01
C LEU A 16 6.23 -12.17 0.64
N ALA A 17 6.75 -13.39 0.55
CA ALA A 17 6.14 -14.55 1.18
C ALA A 17 6.13 -14.47 2.71
N ARG A 18 7.15 -13.87 3.32
CA ARG A 18 7.17 -13.58 4.75
C ARG A 18 6.12 -12.53 5.09
N LEU A 19 6.15 -11.38 4.41
CA LEU A 19 5.19 -10.30 4.61
C LEU A 19 3.74 -10.74 4.47
N ALA A 20 3.46 -11.67 3.53
CA ALA A 20 2.12 -12.24 3.38
C ALA A 20 1.67 -13.03 4.61
N ARG A 21 2.58 -13.80 5.24
CA ARG A 21 2.30 -14.54 6.48
C ARG A 21 2.11 -13.59 7.67
N ASP A 22 3.02 -12.64 7.82
CA ASP A 22 2.98 -11.67 8.91
C ASP A 22 1.71 -10.78 8.82
N THR A 23 1.29 -10.45 7.59
CA THR A 23 0.02 -9.75 7.33
C THR A 23 -1.20 -10.60 7.72
N ALA A 24 -1.19 -11.90 7.41
CA ALA A 24 -2.27 -12.79 7.79
C ALA A 24 -2.37 -12.98 9.31
N GLU A 25 -1.24 -13.06 9.99
CA GLU A 25 -1.16 -13.14 11.46
C GLU A 25 -1.67 -11.83 12.10
N ALA A 26 -1.16 -10.69 11.67
CA ALA A 26 -1.59 -9.37 12.15
C ALA A 26 -3.11 -9.17 11.95
N ARG A 27 -3.65 -9.63 10.82
CA ARG A 27 -5.08 -9.61 10.53
C ARG A 27 -5.87 -10.42 11.55
N THR A 28 -5.44 -11.65 11.83
CA THR A 28 -6.11 -12.53 12.81
C THR A 28 -6.12 -11.88 14.20
N LEU A 29 -4.99 -11.30 14.63
CA LEU A 29 -4.88 -10.60 15.91
C LEU A 29 -5.78 -9.36 15.96
N SER A 30 -5.87 -8.59 14.85
CA SER A 30 -6.74 -7.43 14.75
C SER A 30 -8.22 -7.80 14.89
N HIS A 31 -8.66 -8.85 14.19
CA HIS A 31 -10.04 -9.32 14.29
C HIS A 31 -10.37 -9.80 15.72
N LEU A 32 -9.48 -10.56 16.36
CA LEU A 32 -9.65 -10.98 17.77
C LEU A 32 -9.71 -9.78 18.74
N ALA A 33 -8.93 -8.73 18.48
CA ALA A 33 -8.95 -7.51 19.28
C ALA A 33 -10.26 -6.73 19.09
N MET A 34 -10.77 -6.65 17.86
CA MET A 34 -12.05 -6.01 17.53
C MET A 34 -13.24 -6.79 18.12
N ASP A 35 -13.26 -8.11 17.98
CA ASP A 35 -14.32 -8.98 18.52
C ASP A 35 -14.40 -8.93 20.06
N SER A 36 -13.27 -8.70 20.74
CA SER A 36 -13.20 -8.54 22.20
C SER A 36 -13.46 -7.10 22.67
N ASP A 37 -13.74 -6.16 21.76
CA ASP A 37 -13.88 -4.71 22.01
C ASP A 37 -12.74 -4.13 22.88
N SER A 38 -11.54 -4.69 22.72
CA SER A 38 -10.38 -4.31 23.53
C SER A 38 -9.59 -3.19 22.85
N GLN A 39 -9.93 -1.93 23.17
CA GLN A 39 -9.22 -0.74 22.66
C GLN A 39 -7.70 -0.82 22.88
N ARG A 40 -7.27 -1.35 24.03
CA ARG A 40 -5.84 -1.50 24.34
C ARG A 40 -5.17 -2.44 23.33
N ARG A 41 -5.75 -3.63 23.08
CA ARG A 41 -5.21 -4.60 22.11
C ARG A 41 -5.21 -4.04 20.69
N MET A 42 -6.25 -3.31 20.32
CA MET A 42 -6.31 -2.65 19.01
C MET A 42 -5.17 -1.64 18.83
N ARG A 43 -4.88 -0.82 19.85
CA ARG A 43 -3.75 0.14 19.83
C ARG A 43 -2.38 -0.56 19.80
N ASP A 44 -2.25 -1.68 20.51
CA ASP A 44 -1.00 -2.43 20.56
C ASP A 44 -0.63 -3.06 19.18
N ILE A 45 -1.62 -3.26 18.30
CA ILE A 45 -1.42 -3.81 16.94
C ILE A 45 -1.11 -2.73 15.90
N GLU A 46 -1.50 -1.47 16.12
CA GLU A 46 -1.23 -0.36 15.16
C GLU A 46 0.23 -0.27 14.71
N PRO A 47 1.25 -0.35 15.60
CA PRO A 47 2.66 -0.31 15.19
C PRO A 47 3.04 -1.46 14.26
N THR A 48 2.48 -2.66 14.45
CA THR A 48 2.72 -3.81 13.58
C THR A 48 2.25 -3.54 12.15
N TRP A 49 1.06 -2.96 11.98
CA TRP A 49 0.56 -2.56 10.68
C TRP A 49 1.41 -1.47 10.03
N ALA A 50 1.87 -0.48 10.80
CA ALA A 50 2.75 0.57 10.30
C ALA A 50 4.09 -0.02 9.82
N GLN A 51 4.66 -0.98 10.54
CA GLN A 51 5.88 -1.68 10.14
C GLN A 51 5.65 -2.49 8.86
N LEU A 52 4.58 -3.28 8.76
CA LEU A 52 4.24 -4.05 7.56
C LEU A 52 4.07 -3.15 6.33
N GLN A 53 3.42 -2.00 6.49
CA GLN A 53 3.26 -0.99 5.44
C GLN A 53 4.62 -0.45 4.97
N ALA A 54 5.51 -0.13 5.89
CA ALA A 54 6.85 0.36 5.56
C ALA A 54 7.67 -0.70 4.82
N GLU A 55 7.59 -1.97 5.24
CA GLU A 55 8.32 -3.08 4.61
C GLU A 55 7.81 -3.38 3.20
N VAL A 56 6.48 -3.39 2.98
CA VAL A 56 5.90 -3.58 1.65
C VAL A 56 6.29 -2.43 0.72
N THR A 57 6.26 -1.19 1.21
CA THR A 57 6.68 -0.01 0.44
C THR A 57 8.17 -0.11 0.05
N ALA A 58 9.03 -0.59 0.95
CA ALA A 58 10.44 -0.79 0.65
C ALA A 58 10.66 -1.87 -0.43
N VAL A 59 9.89 -2.97 -0.38
CA VAL A 59 9.93 -4.01 -1.41
C VAL A 59 9.44 -3.48 -2.75
N ASP A 60 8.36 -2.72 -2.78
CA ASP A 60 7.82 -2.13 -4.00
C ASP A 60 8.83 -1.19 -4.67
N LYS A 61 9.51 -0.34 -3.88
CA LYS A 61 10.61 0.51 -4.36
C LYS A 61 11.75 -0.31 -4.97
N GLN A 62 12.13 -1.43 -4.35
CA GLN A 62 13.17 -2.32 -4.89
C GLN A 62 12.72 -2.95 -6.22
N LEU A 63 11.47 -3.39 -6.33
CA LEU A 63 10.91 -3.95 -7.56
C LEU A 63 10.88 -2.92 -8.69
N THR A 64 10.53 -1.67 -8.39
CA THR A 64 10.54 -0.57 -9.36
C THR A 64 11.95 -0.33 -9.89
N GLN A 65 12.95 -0.24 -9.01
CA GLN A 65 14.36 -0.07 -9.42
C GLN A 65 14.85 -1.22 -10.32
N VAL A 66 14.49 -2.46 -10.00
CA VAL A 66 14.84 -3.63 -10.82
C VAL A 66 14.13 -3.58 -12.17
N ALA A 67 12.87 -3.18 -12.22
CA ALA A 67 12.10 -3.04 -13.46
C ALA A 67 12.70 -1.95 -14.38
N GLU A 68 13.09 -0.80 -13.81
CA GLU A 68 13.73 0.30 -14.54
C GLU A 68 15.07 -0.14 -15.13
N ALA A 69 15.94 -0.79 -14.33
CA ALA A 69 17.23 -1.28 -14.79
C ALA A 69 17.07 -2.33 -15.93
N LEU A 70 16.07 -3.20 -15.80
CA LEU A 70 15.76 -4.19 -16.83
C LEU A 70 15.24 -3.54 -18.12
N GLN A 71 14.46 -2.47 -18.01
CA GLN A 71 13.99 -1.71 -19.17
C GLN A 71 15.15 -1.04 -19.92
N GLU A 72 16.13 -0.50 -19.20
CA GLU A 72 17.37 0.03 -19.82
C GLU A 72 18.14 -1.06 -20.57
N ASP A 73 18.30 -2.24 -19.98
CA ASP A 73 18.96 -3.37 -20.62
C ASP A 73 18.20 -3.83 -21.89
N PHE A 74 16.87 -3.82 -21.87
CA PHE A 74 16.06 -4.08 -23.07
C PHE A 74 16.30 -3.04 -24.17
N ASN A 75 16.37 -1.77 -23.82
CA ASN A 75 16.62 -0.69 -24.77
C ASN A 75 18.01 -0.85 -25.42
N ARG A 76 19.04 -1.22 -24.63
CA ARG A 76 20.39 -1.52 -25.13
C ARG A 76 20.39 -2.72 -26.09
N LEU A 77 19.73 -3.82 -25.70
CA LEU A 77 19.61 -5.01 -26.54
C LEU A 77 18.89 -4.69 -27.86
N ASN A 78 17.87 -3.87 -27.87
CA ASN A 78 17.16 -3.43 -29.07
C ASN A 78 18.10 -2.61 -29.99
N THR A 79 18.86 -1.68 -29.40
CA THR A 79 19.83 -0.88 -30.18
C THR A 79 20.91 -1.75 -30.76
N MET A 80 21.46 -2.69 -30.00
CA MET A 80 22.46 -3.64 -30.48
C MET A 80 21.89 -4.53 -31.60
N GLN A 81 20.68 -5.05 -31.45
CA GLN A 81 20.03 -5.85 -32.46
C GLN A 81 19.90 -5.10 -33.79
N LYS A 82 19.38 -3.87 -33.77
CA LYS A 82 19.24 -3.03 -34.95
C LYS A 82 20.59 -2.76 -35.64
N ALA A 83 21.63 -2.48 -34.83
CA ALA A 83 22.98 -2.26 -35.38
C ALA A 83 23.53 -3.51 -36.07
N TRP A 84 23.37 -4.70 -35.49
CA TRP A 84 23.83 -5.95 -36.05
C TRP A 84 23.00 -6.40 -37.28
N GLU A 85 21.68 -6.16 -37.29
CA GLU A 85 20.82 -6.38 -38.45
C GLU A 85 21.21 -5.46 -39.59
N GLY A 86 21.50 -4.17 -39.31
CA GLY A 86 22.02 -3.24 -40.29
C GLY A 86 23.37 -3.67 -40.85
N ALA A 87 24.30 -4.12 -40.00
CA ALA A 87 25.58 -4.65 -40.42
C ALA A 87 25.41 -5.91 -41.29
N GLN A 88 24.53 -6.84 -40.91
CA GLN A 88 24.25 -8.06 -41.70
C GLN A 88 23.70 -7.72 -43.09
N ALA A 89 22.91 -6.65 -43.20
CA ALA A 89 22.33 -6.19 -44.47
C ALA A 89 23.34 -5.49 -45.40
N ALA A 90 24.49 -5.01 -44.86
CA ALA A 90 25.51 -4.31 -45.62
C ALA A 90 26.18 -5.20 -46.65
N GLU A 91 26.46 -4.66 -47.83
CA GLU A 91 27.07 -5.42 -48.96
C GLU A 91 28.45 -5.94 -48.59
N GLU A 92 29.22 -5.22 -47.78
CA GLU A 92 30.55 -5.65 -47.33
C GLU A 92 30.49 -6.96 -46.54
N ILE A 93 29.45 -7.11 -45.67
CA ILE A 93 29.26 -8.35 -44.90
C ILE A 93 28.73 -9.47 -45.80
N LYS A 94 27.82 -9.17 -46.72
CA LYS A 94 27.33 -10.16 -47.70
C LYS A 94 28.45 -10.70 -48.58
N ALA A 95 29.40 -9.85 -48.99
CA ALA A 95 30.59 -10.21 -49.76
C ALA A 95 31.70 -10.83 -48.90
N SER A 96 31.61 -10.81 -47.60
CA SER A 96 32.62 -11.30 -46.64
C SER A 96 32.71 -12.82 -46.63
N PRO A 97 33.86 -13.39 -46.21
CA PRO A 97 34.02 -14.85 -46.03
C PRO A 97 32.92 -15.45 -45.15
N GLN A 98 32.59 -16.72 -45.39
CA GLN A 98 31.55 -17.46 -44.66
C GLN A 98 31.69 -17.36 -43.12
N VAL A 99 32.93 -17.42 -42.62
CA VAL A 99 33.25 -17.35 -41.20
C VAL A 99 32.74 -16.06 -40.57
N ILE A 100 32.88 -14.91 -41.26
CA ILE A 100 32.39 -13.61 -40.76
C ILE A 100 30.87 -13.58 -40.75
N ARG A 101 30.20 -14.04 -41.80
CA ARG A 101 28.73 -14.13 -41.86
C ARG A 101 28.17 -15.04 -40.80
N THR A 102 28.79 -16.18 -40.56
CA THR A 102 28.40 -17.09 -39.46
C THR A 102 28.53 -16.39 -38.10
N ARG A 103 29.61 -15.64 -37.87
CA ARG A 103 29.83 -14.93 -36.60
C ARG A 103 28.81 -13.85 -36.36
N VAL A 104 28.43 -13.08 -37.39
CA VAL A 104 27.35 -12.08 -37.29
C VAL A 104 26.03 -12.75 -36.90
N GLN A 105 25.69 -13.88 -37.52
CA GLN A 105 24.49 -14.64 -37.23
C GLN A 105 24.49 -15.20 -35.79
N GLU A 106 25.63 -15.69 -35.30
CA GLU A 106 25.80 -16.14 -33.93
C GLU A 106 25.52 -15.03 -32.93
N VAL A 107 26.04 -13.80 -33.18
CA VAL A 107 25.78 -12.64 -32.31
C VAL A 107 24.30 -12.25 -32.28
N LEU A 108 23.65 -12.25 -33.46
CA LEU A 108 22.20 -11.97 -33.53
C LEU A 108 21.38 -13.01 -32.75
N ASN A 109 21.71 -14.29 -32.90
CA ASN A 109 21.05 -15.37 -32.13
C ASN A 109 21.27 -15.18 -30.63
N GLN A 110 22.47 -14.83 -30.19
CA GLN A 110 22.79 -14.57 -28.79
C GLN A 110 22.01 -13.36 -28.23
N ILE A 111 21.85 -12.29 -29.02
CA ILE A 111 21.03 -11.14 -28.65
C ILE A 111 19.56 -11.57 -28.47
N GLN A 112 19.03 -12.35 -29.41
CA GLN A 112 17.64 -12.84 -29.32
C GLN A 112 17.41 -13.71 -28.08
N ASP A 113 18.33 -14.63 -27.79
CA ASP A 113 18.20 -15.51 -26.63
C ASP A 113 18.31 -14.73 -25.31
N THR A 114 19.21 -13.74 -25.27
CA THR A 114 19.31 -12.81 -24.16
C THR A 114 18.02 -12.02 -23.95
N ARG A 115 17.38 -11.55 -25.04
CA ARG A 115 16.08 -10.85 -24.98
C ARG A 115 14.95 -11.75 -24.47
N LYS A 116 14.89 -13.00 -24.91
CA LYS A 116 13.92 -13.98 -24.40
C LYS A 116 14.09 -14.22 -22.90
N ALA A 117 15.34 -14.39 -22.44
CA ALA A 117 15.64 -14.54 -21.03
C ALA A 117 15.25 -13.30 -20.21
N ALA A 118 15.59 -12.10 -20.70
CA ALA A 118 15.21 -10.84 -20.06
C ALA A 118 13.70 -10.65 -20.02
N SER A 119 12.95 -11.02 -21.06
CA SER A 119 11.50 -10.99 -21.10
C SER A 119 10.87 -11.87 -20.03
N LYS A 120 11.41 -13.07 -19.81
CA LYS A 120 10.96 -13.99 -18.75
C LYS A 120 11.22 -13.41 -17.35
N ILE A 121 12.36 -12.75 -17.16
CA ILE A 121 12.66 -12.06 -15.89
C ILE A 121 11.67 -10.91 -15.66
N ARG A 122 11.39 -10.10 -16.70
CA ARG A 122 10.43 -8.99 -16.64
C ARG A 122 9.03 -9.46 -16.25
N SER A 123 8.53 -10.53 -16.83
CA SER A 123 7.25 -11.12 -16.43
C SER A 123 7.25 -11.49 -14.95
N GLY A 124 8.30 -12.14 -14.45
CA GLY A 124 8.42 -12.48 -13.05
C GLY A 124 8.48 -11.26 -12.11
N ILE A 125 9.05 -10.12 -12.55
CA ILE A 125 9.02 -8.86 -11.77
C ILE A 125 7.60 -8.29 -11.72
N PHE A 126 6.84 -8.29 -12.82
CA PHE A 126 5.45 -7.86 -12.82
C PHE A 126 4.55 -8.70 -11.90
N ASP A 127 4.78 -10.02 -11.85
CA ASP A 127 4.07 -10.91 -10.94
C ASP A 127 4.35 -10.54 -9.47
N LEU A 128 5.60 -10.21 -9.13
CA LEU A 128 5.98 -9.77 -7.80
C LEU A 128 5.42 -8.38 -7.46
N GLN A 129 5.37 -7.45 -8.43
CA GLN A 129 4.73 -6.15 -8.25
C GLN A 129 3.23 -6.29 -7.98
N ALA A 130 2.55 -7.16 -8.71
CA ALA A 130 1.13 -7.45 -8.48
C ALA A 130 0.89 -8.02 -7.06
N GLN A 131 1.77 -8.91 -6.58
CA GLN A 131 1.71 -9.45 -5.22
C GLN A 131 1.96 -8.35 -4.17
N SER A 132 2.95 -7.48 -4.38
CA SER A 132 3.25 -6.33 -3.52
C SER A 132 2.05 -5.40 -3.41
N SER A 133 1.45 -5.02 -4.53
CA SER A 133 0.27 -4.14 -4.59
C SER A 133 -0.94 -4.75 -3.88
N LYS A 134 -1.15 -6.06 -4.01
CA LYS A 134 -2.21 -6.77 -3.30
C LYS A 134 -2.00 -6.75 -1.78
N LEU A 135 -0.77 -6.97 -1.32
CA LEU A 135 -0.43 -6.88 0.10
C LEU A 135 -0.64 -5.46 0.63
N GLN A 136 -0.19 -4.46 -0.10
CA GLN A 136 -0.36 -3.06 0.26
C GLN A 136 -1.84 -2.68 0.40
N ALA A 137 -2.69 -3.10 -0.53
CA ALA A 137 -4.13 -2.89 -0.47
C ALA A 137 -4.75 -3.58 0.76
N THR A 138 -4.34 -4.82 1.06
CA THR A 138 -4.80 -5.55 2.25
C THR A 138 -4.40 -4.83 3.54
N ILE A 139 -3.13 -4.44 3.68
CA ILE A 139 -2.63 -3.71 4.85
C ILE A 139 -3.40 -2.39 5.05
N SER A 140 -3.57 -1.60 3.98
CA SER A 140 -4.29 -0.32 4.05
C SER A 140 -5.77 -0.51 4.44
N SER A 141 -6.41 -1.56 3.93
CA SER A 141 -7.80 -1.90 4.28
C SER A 141 -7.95 -2.28 5.75
N GLU A 142 -7.04 -3.12 6.27
CA GLU A 142 -7.07 -3.55 7.68
C GLU A 142 -6.73 -2.40 8.64
N GLN A 143 -5.79 -1.52 8.28
CA GLN A 143 -5.50 -0.30 9.04
C GLN A 143 -6.72 0.62 9.11
N ALA A 144 -7.43 0.81 8.00
CA ALA A 144 -8.63 1.63 7.96
C ALA A 144 -9.75 1.03 8.83
N LEU A 145 -9.93 -0.30 8.76
CA LEU A 145 -10.91 -1.01 9.58
C LEU A 145 -10.61 -0.86 11.08
N LEU A 146 -9.36 -1.10 11.48
CA LEU A 146 -8.92 -0.95 12.88
C LEU A 146 -9.13 0.47 13.39
N LYS A 147 -8.75 1.47 12.62
CA LYS A 147 -8.94 2.88 12.97
C LYS A 147 -10.41 3.26 13.11
N ASN A 148 -11.26 2.82 12.19
CA ASN A 148 -12.69 3.09 12.25
C ASN A 148 -13.35 2.44 13.47
N THR A 149 -12.97 1.20 13.80
CA THR A 149 -13.46 0.49 14.99
C THR A 149 -13.02 1.20 16.28
N LEU A 150 -11.75 1.62 16.37
CA LEU A 150 -11.25 2.40 17.50
C LEU A 150 -12.02 3.71 17.69
N THR A 151 -12.27 4.44 16.60
CA THR A 151 -13.02 5.69 16.65
C THR A 151 -14.47 5.45 17.11
N ALA A 152 -15.14 4.43 16.57
CA ALA A 152 -16.51 4.08 16.95
C ALA A 152 -16.62 3.66 18.43
N SER A 153 -15.64 2.88 18.93
CA SER A 153 -15.57 2.51 20.36
C SER A 153 -15.44 3.74 21.27
N ILE A 154 -14.59 4.71 20.88
CA ILE A 154 -14.41 5.95 21.62
C ILE A 154 -15.72 6.77 21.63
N ASP A 155 -16.34 6.96 20.47
CA ASP A 155 -17.58 7.71 20.32
C ASP A 155 -18.73 7.08 21.12
N SER A 156 -18.77 5.75 21.24
CA SER A 156 -19.78 5.05 22.04
C SER A 156 -19.63 5.32 23.54
N LEU A 157 -18.41 5.41 24.06
CA LEU A 157 -18.15 5.76 25.45
C LEU A 157 -18.65 7.17 25.79
N PHE A 158 -18.39 8.15 24.93
CA PHE A 158 -18.88 9.53 25.14
C PHE A 158 -20.40 9.67 25.02
N LYS A 159 -21.05 8.85 24.18
CA LYS A 159 -22.51 8.87 24.07
C LYS A 159 -23.22 8.24 25.28
N THR A 160 -22.63 7.24 25.90
CA THR A 160 -23.23 6.54 27.05
C THR A 160 -23.14 7.38 28.36
N ASP A 161 -22.07 8.16 28.53
CA ASP A 161 -21.87 8.97 29.72
C ASP A 161 -22.56 10.35 29.68
N SER A 162 -22.99 10.80 28.51
CA SER A 162 -23.54 12.14 28.30
C SER A 162 -24.96 12.37 28.91
N PRO A 163 -25.89 11.41 28.99
CA PRO A 163 -27.22 11.65 29.53
C PRO A 163 -27.26 11.71 31.05
N ALA A 164 -26.34 11.06 31.74
CA ALA A 164 -26.40 10.95 33.22
C ALA A 164 -25.84 12.18 33.97
N LEU A 165 -24.89 12.91 33.33
CA LEU A 165 -24.25 14.07 33.97
C LEU A 165 -25.05 15.36 33.83
N PHE A 166 -25.96 15.50 32.86
CA PHE A 166 -26.76 16.70 32.64
C PHE A 166 -28.26 16.48 32.81
N GLY A 167 -28.70 15.24 33.05
CA GLY A 167 -30.13 14.92 33.24
C GLY A 167 -30.64 14.99 34.67
N ALA A 168 -29.77 15.16 35.66
CA ALA A 168 -30.18 15.13 37.09
C ALA A 168 -30.42 16.49 37.72
N SER A 169 -30.29 17.61 37.00
CA SER A 169 -30.47 18.94 37.61
C SER A 169 -31.73 19.72 37.20
N ASN A 170 -32.64 19.14 36.40
CA ASN A 170 -33.86 19.84 35.97
C ASN A 170 -35.17 19.16 36.35
N ALA A 171 -35.20 18.30 37.37
CA ALA A 171 -36.42 17.61 37.78
C ALA A 171 -36.88 17.96 39.23
N GLU A 172 -36.42 19.07 39.80
CA GLU A 172 -37.02 19.58 41.06
C GLU A 172 -36.95 21.11 41.05
N SER A 173 -37.98 21.76 40.61
CA SER A 173 -38.51 23.06 41.05
C SER A 173 -39.51 23.62 40.04
N THR A 174 -40.66 22.98 39.87
CA THR A 174 -41.87 23.66 39.44
C THR A 174 -42.88 23.57 40.57
N ASP A 175 -42.58 24.26 41.65
CA ASP A 175 -43.64 24.65 42.59
C ASP A 175 -44.10 26.04 42.22
N GLY A 176 -45.39 26.15 41.94
CA GLY A 176 -46.02 27.32 41.33
C GLY A 176 -46.26 28.41 42.33
N SER A 177 -45.30 29.34 42.55
CA SER A 177 -45.46 30.44 43.44
C SER A 177 -44.77 31.77 43.08
N THR A 178 -44.38 32.03 41.86
CA THR A 178 -43.74 33.33 41.56
C THR A 178 -44.32 34.11 40.38
N LEU A 179 -45.54 33.80 39.94
CA LEU A 179 -46.20 34.57 38.87
C LEU A 179 -47.08 35.71 39.38
N THR A 180 -47.16 35.97 40.71
CA THR A 180 -47.93 37.08 41.30
C THR A 180 -47.09 38.34 41.61
N GLY A 181 -45.75 38.28 41.51
CA GLY A 181 -44.87 39.41 41.83
C GLY A 181 -44.57 40.37 40.69
N LEU A 182 -44.65 39.95 39.43
CA LEU A 182 -44.25 40.78 38.25
C LEU A 182 -45.43 41.57 37.65
N ALA A 183 -46.68 41.29 38.04
CA ALA A 183 -47.84 42.03 37.55
C ALA A 183 -48.08 43.35 38.29
N ARG A 184 -47.40 43.58 39.45
CA ARG A 184 -47.56 44.83 40.27
C ARG A 184 -46.55 45.93 39.97
N LEU A 185 -45.51 45.68 39.22
CA LEU A 185 -44.49 46.68 38.91
C LEU A 185 -44.69 47.37 37.52
N ARG A 186 -45.79 47.09 36.82
CA ARG A 186 -46.09 47.67 35.52
C ARG A 186 -47.26 48.67 35.52
N SER A 187 -47.85 48.97 36.67
CA SER A 187 -48.97 49.90 36.74
C SER A 187 -48.63 51.32 37.32
N ASP A 188 -47.39 51.57 37.79
CA ASP A 188 -47.04 52.85 38.42
C ASP A 188 -46.08 53.72 37.58
N GLY A 189 -46.10 53.62 36.28
CA GLY A 189 -45.22 54.39 35.44
C GLY A 189 -45.93 55.25 34.37
N HIS A 190 -47.13 55.80 34.64
CA HIS A 190 -47.70 56.82 33.74
C HIS A 190 -48.54 57.81 34.58
N ALA A 191 -47.89 58.83 35.05
CA ALA A 191 -48.50 60.15 35.33
C ALA A 191 -47.38 61.18 35.52
N ILE A 192 -47.39 62.15 34.68
CA ILE A 192 -46.69 63.47 34.57
C ILE A 192 -45.53 63.46 33.54
#